data_864f096661a8b9649993c95a17fc7495
#
_entry.id   864f096661a8b9649993c95a17fc7495
#
_cell.length_a   1.000
_cell.length_b   1.000
_cell.length_c   1.000
_cell.angle_alpha   90.00
_cell.angle_beta   90.00
_cell.angle_gamma   90.00
#
_symmetry.space_group_name_H-M   'P 1'
#
loop_
_entity.id
_entity.type
_entity.pdbx_description
1 polymer ?
#
loop_
_entity_poly.entity_id
_entity_poly.type
_entity_poly.pdbx_seq_one_letter_code
_entity_poly.pdbx_strand_id
1 'polypeptide(L)'
;MLFLSGAFFGTLIAALFIASFFFDDIIRVRAQTAMNQKLNGYHVTLEHAHLQLLGGILTLKELKVIQHAHPHPPVADIAMLRFHIQLKELFSRRVVAGVLLHRPRIHIDQTQFVSEKNSKVPLRQKGWQDALEAAYPFKINRITIDNGDVMYIQDAVSPPLHLASLNFTADNIRNIHAPDNDYPSRFHATVVIFDTGRATVDGHANFLEEPFPGARAHYTITNVPLSAFDPEIRPVNIAVHGGRVTSYGLLEYSPKVTRVEVNHATIADVGVGYIHSPGTQKQEAQRVKETGKQIERQNNRAAVDIIVSQLDIKHSNFSYTDQTANPNYRLFINDTDLTLKNLSNHQRQGPADVSIHGRFMGSGDGTMSGTFLASRGGPAFDLKIALVNTDLPSLNDLLRSLGRFDVAAGKLSIYSEVAVKDDNIDGYVKPMFADLEVYNYQKDKNTPILHQAKELVIGGASHLLKSHRTNQVASDIDLKGKLTSPDVDTWQALGQVLRNAFIQAIIPGFDRAVASSSENAGHAQAH
;
A
#
# COMPACT_ATOMS: atom_id res chain seq x y z
N MET A 1 6.70 -73.72 14.17
CA MET A 1 6.55 -72.97 12.88
C MET A 1 6.41 -71.43 13.05
N LEU A 2 5.65 -70.93 13.99
CA LEU A 2 5.52 -69.52 14.24
C LEU A 2 6.81 -68.76 14.61
N PHE A 3 7.72 -69.36 15.36
CA PHE A 3 9.01 -68.75 15.75
C PHE A 3 9.98 -68.58 14.56
N LEU A 4 10.02 -69.56 13.65
CA LEU A 4 10.88 -69.53 12.46
C LEU A 4 10.38 -68.47 11.42
N SER A 5 9.07 -68.28 11.28
CA SER A 5 8.51 -67.22 10.42
C SER A 5 8.77 -65.82 10.99
N GLY A 6 8.69 -65.65 12.32
CA GLY A 6 9.02 -64.37 12.97
C GLY A 6 10.50 -63.98 12.83
N ALA A 7 11.41 -64.95 12.99
CA ALA A 7 12.84 -64.75 12.81
C ALA A 7 13.19 -64.40 11.33
N PHE A 8 12.58 -65.08 10.37
CA PHE A 8 12.75 -64.77 8.94
C PHE A 8 12.26 -63.39 8.56
N PHE A 9 11.06 -62.99 9.03
CA PHE A 9 10.55 -61.62 8.83
C PHE A 9 11.45 -60.58 9.51
N GLY A 10 11.93 -60.84 10.73
CA GLY A 10 12.86 -59.95 11.43
C GLY A 10 14.19 -59.77 10.71
N THR A 11 14.78 -60.85 10.19
CA THR A 11 16.04 -60.81 9.41
C THR A 11 15.82 -60.10 8.04
N LEU A 12 14.69 -60.33 7.39
CA LEU A 12 14.37 -59.65 6.14
C LEU A 12 14.18 -58.13 6.34
N ILE A 13 13.50 -57.73 7.40
CA ILE A 13 13.34 -56.31 7.78
C ILE A 13 14.70 -55.69 8.10
N ALA A 14 15.55 -56.37 8.89
CA ALA A 14 16.89 -55.91 9.21
C ALA A 14 17.77 -55.79 7.94
N ALA A 15 17.71 -56.77 7.05
CA ALA A 15 18.44 -56.75 5.77
C ALA A 15 17.98 -55.59 4.87
N LEU A 16 16.67 -55.32 4.74
CA LEU A 16 16.13 -54.21 4.01
C LEU A 16 16.51 -52.84 4.62
N PHE A 17 16.55 -52.77 5.95
CA PHE A 17 17.00 -51.58 6.67
C PHE A 17 18.50 -51.33 6.44
N ILE A 18 19.34 -52.33 6.52
CA ILE A 18 20.77 -52.22 6.24
C ILE A 18 21.01 -51.89 4.75
N ALA A 19 20.30 -52.53 3.85
CA ALA A 19 20.39 -52.27 2.41
C ALA A 19 20.03 -50.81 2.07
N SER A 20 19.09 -50.19 2.79
CA SER A 20 18.70 -48.78 2.53
C SER A 20 19.87 -47.82 2.66
N PHE A 21 20.82 -48.05 3.57
CA PHE A 21 22.00 -47.20 3.75
C PHE A 21 23.02 -47.32 2.61
N PHE A 22 23.12 -48.50 1.99
CA PHE A 22 24.06 -48.69 0.87
C PHE A 22 23.61 -48.04 -0.42
N PHE A 23 22.30 -47.68 -0.55
CA PHE A 23 21.76 -47.03 -1.73
C PHE A 23 21.74 -45.51 -1.63
N ASP A 24 22.02 -44.94 -0.47
CA ASP A 24 21.87 -43.49 -0.22
C ASP A 24 22.69 -42.63 -1.20
N ASP A 25 23.94 -42.97 -1.46
CA ASP A 25 24.79 -42.21 -2.39
C ASP A 25 24.35 -42.38 -3.84
N ILE A 26 23.91 -43.58 -4.22
CA ILE A 26 23.38 -43.83 -5.56
C ILE A 26 22.11 -43.01 -5.80
N ILE A 27 21.22 -42.95 -4.79
CA ILE A 27 19.98 -42.17 -4.85
C ILE A 27 20.30 -40.70 -4.91
N ARG A 28 21.24 -40.20 -4.09
CA ARG A 28 21.71 -38.84 -4.08
C ARG A 28 22.20 -38.39 -5.46
N VAL A 29 23.13 -39.15 -6.04
CA VAL A 29 23.71 -38.83 -7.36
C VAL A 29 22.65 -38.87 -8.46
N ARG A 30 21.78 -39.88 -8.49
CA ARG A 30 20.69 -39.96 -9.47
C ARG A 30 19.67 -38.86 -9.32
N ALA A 31 19.25 -38.52 -8.10
CA ALA A 31 18.31 -37.43 -7.83
C ALA A 31 18.90 -36.08 -8.27
N GLN A 32 20.13 -35.79 -7.86
CA GLN A 32 20.83 -34.57 -8.26
C GLN A 32 21.00 -34.48 -9.78
N THR A 33 21.39 -35.58 -10.45
CA THR A 33 21.53 -35.61 -11.91
C THR A 33 20.18 -35.38 -12.61
N ALA A 34 19.13 -36.05 -12.16
CA ALA A 34 17.79 -35.91 -12.72
C ALA A 34 17.26 -34.45 -12.58
N MET A 35 17.49 -33.82 -11.40
CA MET A 35 17.13 -32.42 -11.18
C MET A 35 17.91 -31.47 -12.12
N ASN A 36 19.20 -31.74 -12.36
CA ASN A 36 20.05 -30.88 -13.19
C ASN A 36 19.85 -31.06 -14.71
N GLN A 37 19.27 -32.18 -15.16
CA GLN A 37 19.14 -32.47 -16.61
C GLN A 37 18.31 -31.46 -17.39
N LYS A 38 17.37 -30.79 -16.74
CA LYS A 38 16.42 -29.85 -17.38
C LYS A 38 16.56 -28.40 -16.91
N LEU A 39 17.54 -28.10 -16.04
CA LEU A 39 17.77 -26.76 -15.50
C LEU A 39 18.71 -25.96 -16.39
N ASN A 40 18.18 -24.95 -17.07
CA ASN A 40 18.98 -24.00 -17.82
C ASN A 40 19.29 -22.75 -16.98
N GLY A 41 20.58 -22.48 -16.73
CA GLY A 41 21.03 -21.31 -15.95
C GLY A 41 21.04 -21.54 -14.42
N TYR A 42 20.60 -22.70 -13.95
CA TYR A 42 20.62 -23.09 -12.55
C TYR A 42 21.24 -24.45 -12.37
N HIS A 43 21.75 -24.73 -11.17
CA HIS A 43 22.12 -26.09 -10.77
C HIS A 43 21.68 -26.38 -9.34
N VAL A 44 21.36 -27.66 -9.12
CA VAL A 44 20.98 -28.19 -7.81
C VAL A 44 22.14 -28.94 -7.22
N THR A 45 22.45 -28.65 -5.97
CA THR A 45 23.34 -29.47 -5.14
C THR A 45 22.53 -30.17 -4.05
N LEU A 46 22.92 -31.41 -3.72
CA LEU A 46 22.26 -32.23 -2.73
C LEU A 46 23.31 -32.95 -1.91
N GLU A 47 23.35 -32.73 -0.59
CA GLU A 47 24.35 -33.33 0.26
C GLU A 47 24.00 -34.76 0.68
N HIS A 48 22.73 -35.02 1.03
CA HIS A 48 22.27 -36.30 1.49
C HIS A 48 20.92 -36.69 0.89
N ALA A 49 20.78 -37.98 0.56
CA ALA A 49 19.50 -38.59 0.19
C ALA A 49 19.35 -39.91 0.92
N HIS A 50 18.19 -40.17 1.50
CA HIS A 50 17.88 -41.40 2.21
C HIS A 50 16.49 -41.91 1.85
N LEU A 51 16.41 -43.17 1.43
CA LEU A 51 15.16 -43.83 1.07
C LEU A 51 14.79 -44.89 2.09
N GLN A 52 13.74 -44.63 2.85
CA GLN A 52 13.14 -45.65 3.72
C GLN A 52 12.15 -46.50 2.91
N LEU A 53 12.58 -47.72 2.53
CA LEU A 53 11.74 -48.62 1.74
C LEU A 53 10.48 -49.06 2.49
N LEU A 54 10.60 -49.32 3.80
CA LEU A 54 9.48 -49.62 4.70
C LEU A 54 8.75 -48.35 5.12
N GLY A 55 7.86 -47.80 4.28
CA GLY A 55 7.12 -46.56 4.53
C GLY A 55 7.08 -45.64 3.34
N GLY A 56 7.93 -45.91 2.33
CA GLY A 56 7.93 -45.09 1.10
C GLY A 56 8.35 -43.63 1.34
N ILE A 57 9.36 -43.41 2.20
CA ILE A 57 9.82 -42.08 2.55
C ILE A 57 11.16 -41.80 1.88
N LEU A 58 11.20 -40.81 0.99
CA LEU A 58 12.45 -40.26 0.45
C LEU A 58 12.74 -38.94 1.17
N THR A 59 13.88 -38.84 1.82
CA THR A 59 14.37 -37.63 2.50
C THR A 59 15.62 -37.12 1.79
N LEU A 60 15.57 -35.87 1.37
CA LEU A 60 16.70 -35.11 0.83
C LEU A 60 17.09 -34.03 1.83
N LYS A 61 18.39 -33.85 2.11
CA LYS A 61 18.88 -32.84 3.04
C LYS A 61 19.89 -31.91 2.36
N GLU A 62 19.92 -30.67 2.82
CA GLU A 62 20.81 -29.60 2.32
C GLU A 62 20.73 -29.48 0.79
N LEU A 63 19.50 -29.33 0.30
CA LEU A 63 19.24 -29.09 -1.11
C LEU A 63 19.36 -27.59 -1.40
N LYS A 64 20.27 -27.21 -2.31
CA LYS A 64 20.45 -25.83 -2.75
C LYS A 64 20.20 -25.70 -4.24
N VAL A 65 19.46 -24.66 -4.62
CA VAL A 65 19.27 -24.24 -6.00
C VAL A 65 20.08 -22.97 -6.24
N ILE A 66 21.07 -23.07 -7.09
CA ILE A 66 22.06 -22.01 -7.31
C ILE A 66 21.95 -21.52 -8.75
N GLN A 67 21.87 -20.20 -8.92
CA GLN A 67 21.89 -19.58 -10.25
C GLN A 67 23.33 -19.40 -10.72
N HIS A 68 23.63 -19.76 -11.99
CA HIS A 68 25.00 -19.67 -12.52
C HIS A 68 25.51 -18.22 -12.61
N ALA A 69 24.62 -17.28 -12.97
CA ALA A 69 24.98 -15.87 -13.10
C ALA A 69 25.22 -15.18 -11.75
N HIS A 70 24.49 -15.63 -10.69
CA HIS A 70 24.56 -15.08 -9.35
C HIS A 70 24.51 -16.21 -8.32
N PRO A 71 25.66 -16.85 -8.01
CA PRO A 71 25.68 -18.06 -7.19
C PRO A 71 25.40 -17.80 -5.70
N HIS A 72 25.50 -16.56 -5.23
CA HIS A 72 25.30 -16.17 -3.83
C HIS A 72 24.40 -14.96 -3.69
N PRO A 73 23.40 -15.01 -2.80
CA PRO A 73 22.91 -16.19 -2.09
C PRO A 73 22.22 -17.19 -3.03
N PRO A 74 22.08 -18.49 -2.65
CA PRO A 74 21.33 -19.45 -3.42
C PRO A 74 19.85 -19.01 -3.54
N VAL A 75 19.22 -19.28 -4.68
CA VAL A 75 17.79 -18.97 -4.91
C VAL A 75 16.88 -19.74 -3.96
N ALA A 76 17.24 -20.98 -3.65
CA ALA A 76 16.60 -21.77 -2.61
C ALA A 76 17.65 -22.60 -1.84
N ASP A 77 17.47 -22.64 -0.52
CA ASP A 77 18.25 -23.45 0.41
C ASP A 77 17.25 -24.17 1.32
N ILE A 78 17.14 -25.49 1.15
CA ILE A 78 16.13 -26.31 1.80
C ILE A 78 16.84 -27.29 2.73
N ALA A 79 16.74 -27.07 4.03
CA ALA A 79 17.40 -27.92 5.02
C ALA A 79 16.95 -29.39 4.93
N MET A 80 15.64 -29.62 4.73
CA MET A 80 15.11 -30.97 4.52
C MET A 80 13.86 -30.92 3.60
N LEU A 81 13.88 -31.79 2.61
CA LEU A 81 12.76 -32.04 1.70
C LEU A 81 12.39 -33.54 1.82
N ARG A 82 11.16 -33.81 2.24
CA ARG A 82 10.69 -35.19 2.49
C ARG A 82 9.49 -35.50 1.62
N PHE A 83 9.56 -36.61 0.91
CA PHE A 83 8.48 -37.17 0.11
C PHE A 83 7.89 -38.35 0.81
N HIS A 84 6.58 -38.35 1.01
CA HIS A 84 5.82 -39.52 1.48
C HIS A 84 5.08 -40.13 0.31
N ILE A 85 5.59 -41.28 -0.17
CA ILE A 85 5.01 -41.98 -1.32
C ILE A 85 3.91 -42.93 -0.80
N GLN A 86 2.71 -42.81 -1.31
CA GLN A 86 1.62 -43.71 -0.94
C GLN A 86 1.79 -45.06 -1.64
N LEU A 87 2.38 -46.05 -0.93
CA LEU A 87 2.68 -47.35 -1.49
C LEU A 87 1.46 -48.13 -2.01
N LYS A 88 0.27 -47.87 -1.47
CA LYS A 88 -1.00 -48.47 -1.96
C LYS A 88 -1.33 -48.03 -3.39
N GLU A 89 -1.01 -46.81 -3.75
CA GLU A 89 -1.25 -46.26 -5.10
C GLU A 89 -0.22 -46.77 -6.12
N LEU A 90 0.95 -47.25 -5.63
CA LEU A 90 1.99 -47.84 -6.49
C LEU A 90 1.48 -49.12 -7.19
N PHE A 91 0.64 -49.91 -6.52
CA PHE A 91 -0.01 -51.07 -7.13
C PHE A 91 -0.95 -50.71 -8.28
N SER A 92 -1.48 -49.50 -8.27
CA SER A 92 -2.32 -48.94 -9.32
C SER A 92 -1.53 -48.17 -10.40
N ARG A 93 -0.20 -48.28 -10.43
CA ARG A 93 0.74 -47.53 -11.28
C ARG A 93 0.60 -46.01 -11.13
N ARG A 94 0.14 -45.54 -9.99
CA ARG A 94 0.01 -44.12 -9.66
C ARG A 94 0.92 -43.80 -8.50
N VAL A 95 1.87 -42.88 -8.70
CA VAL A 95 2.73 -42.39 -7.61
C VAL A 95 2.12 -41.12 -7.05
N VAL A 96 1.56 -41.20 -5.86
CA VAL A 96 0.98 -40.04 -5.14
C VAL A 96 1.88 -39.75 -3.96
N ALA A 97 2.33 -38.52 -3.82
CA ALA A 97 3.24 -38.13 -2.75
C ALA A 97 2.71 -36.91 -1.98
N GLY A 98 2.94 -36.93 -0.67
CA GLY A 98 2.96 -35.73 0.15
C GLY A 98 4.38 -35.17 0.20
N VAL A 99 4.54 -33.88 0.13
CA VAL A 99 5.82 -33.18 0.17
C VAL A 99 5.88 -32.30 1.42
N LEU A 100 6.95 -32.46 2.21
CA LEU A 100 7.26 -31.60 3.37
C LEU A 100 8.58 -30.90 3.11
N LEU A 101 8.53 -29.56 3.11
CA LEU A 101 9.71 -28.70 3.11
C LEU A 101 9.91 -28.19 4.55
N HIS A 102 11.03 -28.54 5.16
CA HIS A 102 11.38 -28.06 6.50
C HIS A 102 12.46 -27.00 6.39
N ARG A 103 12.18 -25.84 6.93
CA ARG A 103 13.04 -24.65 6.94
C ARG A 103 13.58 -24.27 5.54
N PRO A 104 12.73 -24.16 4.50
CA PRO A 104 13.20 -23.65 3.23
C PRO A 104 13.50 -22.16 3.37
N ARG A 105 14.64 -21.73 2.82
CA ARG A 105 15.01 -20.33 2.62
C ARG A 105 14.93 -20.03 1.13
N ILE A 106 14.10 -19.07 0.74
CA ILE A 106 13.89 -18.71 -0.66
C ILE A 106 14.31 -17.25 -0.84
N HIS A 107 15.20 -17.02 -1.80
CA HIS A 107 15.71 -15.70 -2.14
C HIS A 107 15.28 -15.34 -3.54
N ILE A 108 14.34 -14.37 -3.67
CA ILE A 108 13.82 -13.89 -4.94
C ILE A 108 14.35 -12.48 -5.17
N ASP A 109 15.19 -12.30 -6.19
CA ASP A 109 15.75 -11.00 -6.55
C ASP A 109 15.30 -10.61 -7.96
N GLN A 110 14.36 -9.66 -8.04
CA GLN A 110 13.83 -9.19 -9.33
C GLN A 110 14.86 -8.44 -10.17
N THR A 111 15.87 -7.82 -9.58
CA THR A 111 16.90 -7.10 -10.32
C THR A 111 17.68 -8.07 -11.21
N GLN A 112 17.85 -9.31 -10.75
CA GLN A 112 18.48 -10.39 -11.50
C GLN A 112 17.58 -10.91 -12.63
N PHE A 113 16.25 -10.98 -12.40
CA PHE A 113 15.28 -11.38 -13.44
C PHE A 113 15.14 -10.36 -14.57
N VAL A 114 15.29 -9.07 -14.31
CA VAL A 114 15.25 -8.02 -15.36
C VAL A 114 16.41 -8.16 -16.31
N SER A 115 17.61 -8.50 -15.82
CA SER A 115 18.77 -8.78 -16.68
C SER A 115 18.55 -10.04 -17.55
N GLU A 116 17.84 -11.03 -17.03
CA GLU A 116 17.46 -12.23 -17.77
C GLU A 116 16.30 -12.02 -18.76
N LYS A 117 15.37 -11.10 -18.48
CA LYS A 117 14.24 -10.75 -19.37
C LYS A 117 14.72 -10.14 -20.69
N ASN A 118 15.88 -9.50 -20.68
CA ASN A 118 16.56 -8.99 -21.88
C ASN A 118 17.29 -10.09 -22.68
N SER A 119 17.38 -11.32 -22.17
CA SER A 119 17.87 -12.48 -22.91
C SER A 119 16.77 -13.00 -23.84
N LYS A 120 17.16 -13.40 -25.08
CA LYS A 120 16.24 -13.88 -26.14
C LYS A 120 15.50 -15.19 -25.81
N VAL A 121 15.64 -15.75 -24.62
CA VAL A 121 15.00 -17.01 -24.20
C VAL A 121 13.79 -16.69 -23.33
N PRO A 122 12.56 -17.10 -23.70
CA PRO A 122 11.36 -16.88 -22.89
C PRO A 122 11.49 -17.46 -21.48
N LEU A 123 10.93 -16.77 -20.49
CA LEU A 123 10.93 -17.21 -19.08
C LEU A 123 10.39 -18.64 -18.89
N ARG A 124 9.40 -19.05 -19.70
CA ARG A 124 8.83 -20.40 -19.71
C ARG A 124 9.83 -21.48 -20.20
N GLN A 125 10.85 -21.10 -20.98
CA GLN A 125 11.91 -22.01 -21.45
C GLN A 125 13.14 -22.01 -20.53
N LYS A 126 13.16 -21.18 -19.49
CA LYS A 126 14.27 -21.12 -18.52
C LYS A 126 14.21 -22.21 -17.46
N GLY A 127 13.19 -23.03 -17.46
CA GLY A 127 13.27 -24.39 -16.96
C GLY A 127 13.06 -24.60 -15.46
N TRP A 128 12.85 -23.59 -14.62
CA TRP A 128 12.60 -23.88 -13.19
C TRP A 128 11.20 -24.51 -12.95
N GLN A 129 10.20 -24.10 -13.74
CA GLN A 129 8.86 -24.74 -13.71
C GLN A 129 8.92 -26.13 -14.28
N ASP A 130 9.54 -26.28 -15.48
CA ASP A 130 9.77 -27.58 -16.11
C ASP A 130 10.69 -28.48 -15.27
N ALA A 131 11.64 -27.89 -14.55
CA ALA A 131 12.51 -28.62 -13.63
C ALA A 131 11.77 -29.06 -12.38
N LEU A 132 10.86 -28.25 -11.87
CA LEU A 132 9.98 -28.64 -10.75
C LEU A 132 9.06 -29.78 -11.19
N GLU A 133 8.46 -29.69 -12.39
CA GLU A 133 7.63 -30.75 -12.96
C GLU A 133 8.42 -32.02 -13.27
N ALA A 134 9.65 -31.89 -13.77
CA ALA A 134 10.50 -33.03 -14.11
C ALA A 134 11.22 -33.64 -12.91
N ALA A 135 11.55 -32.84 -11.90
CA ALA A 135 12.10 -33.34 -10.65
C ALA A 135 11.05 -34.12 -9.83
N TYR A 136 9.76 -33.90 -10.13
CA TYR A 136 8.65 -34.54 -9.45
C TYR A 136 7.78 -35.35 -10.42
N PRO A 137 8.19 -36.57 -10.81
CA PRO A 137 7.33 -37.47 -11.58
C PRO A 137 6.14 -37.98 -10.75
N PHE A 138 5.97 -37.46 -9.54
CA PHE A 138 4.94 -37.82 -8.59
C PHE A 138 3.77 -36.86 -8.68
N LYS A 139 2.55 -37.36 -8.62
CA LYS A 139 1.36 -36.52 -8.43
C LYS A 139 1.34 -36.05 -6.98
N ILE A 140 1.71 -34.79 -6.75
CA ILE A 140 1.69 -34.19 -5.42
C ILE A 140 0.25 -34.02 -4.98
N ASN A 141 -0.13 -34.59 -3.84
CA ASN A 141 -1.46 -34.44 -3.26
C ASN A 141 -1.48 -33.49 -2.06
N ARG A 142 -0.37 -33.41 -1.33
CA ARG A 142 -0.20 -32.52 -0.19
C ARG A 142 1.16 -31.85 -0.24
N ILE A 143 1.18 -30.55 0.02
CA ILE A 143 2.40 -29.78 0.28
C ILE A 143 2.32 -29.23 1.71
N THR A 144 3.41 -29.35 2.44
CA THR A 144 3.59 -28.72 3.75
C THR A 144 4.90 -27.96 3.75
N ILE A 145 4.88 -26.70 4.12
CA ILE A 145 6.07 -25.91 4.43
C ILE A 145 6.05 -25.66 5.93
N ASP A 146 7.15 -25.98 6.60
CA ASP A 146 7.33 -25.79 8.02
C ASP A 146 8.49 -24.82 8.26
N ASN A 147 8.19 -23.69 8.90
CA ASN A 147 9.14 -22.64 9.26
C ASN A 147 9.98 -22.13 8.08
N GLY A 148 9.33 -21.80 6.97
CA GLY A 148 9.95 -21.22 5.79
C GLY A 148 10.37 -19.77 6.00
N ASP A 149 11.35 -19.31 5.21
CA ASP A 149 11.87 -17.96 5.19
C ASP A 149 11.95 -17.50 3.73
N VAL A 150 11.30 -16.38 3.40
CA VAL A 150 11.27 -15.84 2.03
C VAL A 150 11.75 -14.40 2.05
N MET A 151 12.82 -14.15 1.32
CA MET A 151 13.36 -12.82 1.08
C MET A 151 13.05 -12.42 -0.36
N TYR A 152 12.31 -11.33 -0.54
CA TYR A 152 11.97 -10.80 -1.85
C TYR A 152 12.56 -9.41 -2.03
N ILE A 153 13.45 -9.26 -3.02
CA ILE A 153 14.12 -8.01 -3.40
C ILE A 153 13.50 -7.53 -4.70
N GLN A 154 12.85 -6.38 -4.67
CA GLN A 154 12.22 -5.77 -5.83
C GLN A 154 13.22 -4.97 -6.67
N ASP A 155 14.06 -4.20 -6.00
CA ASP A 155 15.09 -3.34 -6.59
C ASP A 155 16.28 -3.16 -5.63
N ALA A 156 17.31 -2.44 -6.07
CA ALA A 156 18.54 -2.22 -5.28
C ALA A 156 18.40 -1.16 -4.16
N VAL A 157 17.28 -0.45 -4.09
CA VAL A 157 17.07 0.70 -3.19
C VAL A 157 16.10 0.36 -2.06
N SER A 158 15.06 -0.44 -2.39
CA SER A 158 14.01 -0.82 -1.45
C SER A 158 14.48 -1.89 -0.47
N PRO A 159 14.08 -1.84 0.81
CA PRO A 159 14.36 -2.92 1.76
C PRO A 159 13.66 -4.20 1.29
N PRO A 160 14.31 -5.35 1.43
CA PRO A 160 13.69 -6.61 1.06
C PRO A 160 12.40 -6.87 1.84
N LEU A 161 11.37 -7.36 1.17
CA LEU A 161 10.20 -7.93 1.84
C LEU A 161 10.62 -9.24 2.49
N HIS A 162 10.65 -9.26 3.82
CA HIS A 162 10.99 -10.43 4.60
C HIS A 162 9.73 -11.11 5.12
N LEU A 163 9.54 -12.37 4.74
CA LEU A 163 8.47 -13.25 5.18
C LEU A 163 9.08 -14.40 5.98
N ALA A 164 9.05 -14.28 7.31
CA ALA A 164 9.65 -15.26 8.22
C ALA A 164 8.62 -16.24 8.79
N SER A 165 9.09 -17.38 9.25
CA SER A 165 8.25 -18.40 9.90
C SER A 165 7.02 -18.78 9.07
N LEU A 166 7.18 -18.89 7.75
CA LEU A 166 6.13 -19.32 6.85
C LEU A 166 5.76 -20.77 7.13
N ASN A 167 4.51 -20.97 7.55
CA ASN A 167 3.90 -22.29 7.63
C ASN A 167 2.78 -22.35 6.59
N PHE A 168 2.84 -23.33 5.72
CA PHE A 168 1.88 -23.51 4.63
C PHE A 168 1.47 -24.98 4.52
N THR A 169 0.19 -25.20 4.36
CA THR A 169 -0.34 -26.53 4.05
C THR A 169 -1.32 -26.42 2.90
N ALA A 170 -1.23 -27.32 1.94
CA ALA A 170 -2.21 -27.44 0.88
C ALA A 170 -2.51 -28.90 0.59
N ASP A 171 -3.77 -29.22 0.44
CA ASP A 171 -4.28 -30.55 0.18
C ASP A 171 -4.98 -30.63 -1.16
N ASN A 172 -5.06 -31.83 -1.75
CA ASN A 172 -5.78 -32.12 -2.99
C ASN A 172 -5.25 -31.32 -4.21
N ILE A 173 -3.93 -31.19 -4.32
CA ILE A 173 -3.25 -30.40 -5.38
C ILE A 173 -3.38 -31.07 -6.75
N ARG A 174 -3.49 -32.40 -6.80
CA ARG A 174 -3.78 -33.10 -8.05
C ARG A 174 -5.20 -32.75 -8.50
N ASN A 175 -5.29 -32.23 -9.70
CA ASN A 175 -6.55 -31.81 -10.26
C ASN A 175 -7.52 -33.04 -10.43
N ILE A 176 -8.47 -33.15 -9.53
CA ILE A 176 -9.70 -33.85 -9.81
C ILE A 176 -10.65 -32.74 -10.26
N HIS A 177 -10.89 -32.61 -11.56
CA HIS A 177 -11.94 -31.74 -12.07
C HIS A 177 -13.26 -32.16 -11.43
N ALA A 178 -13.66 -31.41 -10.40
CA ALA A 178 -15.04 -31.39 -9.97
C ALA A 178 -15.74 -30.34 -10.83
N PRO A 179 -16.75 -30.69 -11.60
CA PRO A 179 -17.40 -29.76 -12.54
C PRO A 179 -17.93 -28.47 -11.90
N ASP A 180 -18.16 -28.50 -10.58
CA ASP A 180 -18.77 -27.40 -9.82
C ASP A 180 -17.81 -26.71 -8.83
N ASN A 181 -16.52 -27.02 -8.84
CA ASN A 181 -15.57 -26.42 -7.91
C ASN A 181 -14.33 -25.85 -8.64
N ASP A 182 -14.34 -24.54 -8.86
CA ASP A 182 -13.25 -23.85 -9.53
C ASP A 182 -11.91 -23.93 -8.76
N TYR A 183 -11.98 -24.14 -7.43
CA TYR A 183 -10.79 -24.18 -6.53
C TYR A 183 -10.78 -25.45 -5.67
N PRO A 184 -10.30 -26.59 -6.21
CA PRO A 184 -10.41 -27.91 -5.56
C PRO A 184 -9.46 -28.13 -4.38
N SER A 185 -8.37 -27.34 -4.26
CA SER A 185 -7.33 -27.55 -3.27
C SER A 185 -7.55 -26.62 -2.09
N ARG A 186 -7.72 -27.17 -0.90
CA ARG A 186 -7.74 -26.38 0.34
C ARG A 186 -6.34 -26.01 0.75
N PHE A 187 -6.12 -24.77 1.19
CA PHE A 187 -4.85 -24.35 1.76
C PHE A 187 -5.01 -23.47 3.00
N HIS A 188 -3.99 -23.48 3.83
CA HIS A 188 -3.82 -22.62 4.98
C HIS A 188 -2.38 -22.12 5.03
N ALA A 189 -2.19 -20.83 5.35
CA ALA A 189 -0.87 -20.23 5.50
C ALA A 189 -0.83 -19.29 6.71
N THR A 190 0.29 -19.32 7.43
CA THR A 190 0.64 -18.31 8.44
C THR A 190 2.05 -17.83 8.20
N VAL A 191 2.29 -16.52 8.38
CA VAL A 191 3.60 -15.92 8.13
C VAL A 191 3.82 -14.68 8.99
N VAL A 192 5.07 -14.41 9.34
CA VAL A 192 5.51 -13.15 9.95
C VAL A 192 6.05 -12.25 8.84
N ILE A 193 5.56 -11.01 8.78
CA ILE A 193 5.87 -10.01 7.76
C ILE A 193 6.67 -8.89 8.41
N PHE A 194 7.85 -8.55 7.88
CA PHE A 194 8.74 -7.51 8.42
C PHE A 194 8.95 -7.65 9.94
N ASP A 195 9.24 -8.86 10.42
CA ASP A 195 9.56 -9.23 11.79
C ASP A 195 8.45 -9.01 12.84
N THR A 196 7.47 -8.15 12.59
CA THR A 196 6.43 -7.77 13.56
C THR A 196 5.01 -8.04 13.09
N GLY A 197 4.75 -7.87 11.81
CA GLY A 197 3.44 -8.13 11.20
C GLY A 197 3.16 -9.64 11.14
N ARG A 198 1.90 -10.01 11.15
CA ARG A 198 1.46 -11.41 10.98
C ARG A 198 0.36 -11.49 9.94
N ALA A 199 0.41 -12.53 9.14
CA ALA A 199 -0.69 -12.85 8.24
C ALA A 199 -1.14 -14.30 8.42
N THR A 200 -2.44 -14.49 8.29
CA THR A 200 -3.10 -15.80 8.19
C THR A 200 -3.96 -15.77 6.93
N VAL A 201 -3.87 -16.82 6.14
CA VAL A 201 -4.62 -16.96 4.90
C VAL A 201 -5.24 -18.35 4.85
N ASP A 202 -6.57 -18.40 4.72
CA ASP A 202 -7.35 -19.64 4.63
C ASP A 202 -8.16 -19.65 3.36
N GLY A 203 -8.01 -20.68 2.54
CA GLY A 203 -8.70 -20.65 1.27
C GLY A 203 -8.66 -21.93 0.47
N HIS A 204 -9.05 -21.76 -0.79
CA HIS A 204 -9.07 -22.79 -1.80
C HIS A 204 -8.35 -22.30 -3.05
N ALA A 205 -7.64 -23.20 -3.74
CA ALA A 205 -6.86 -22.88 -4.94
C ALA A 205 -7.02 -23.94 -6.01
N ASN A 206 -6.78 -23.53 -7.25
CA ASN A 206 -6.52 -24.41 -8.37
C ASN A 206 -5.05 -24.19 -8.80
N PHE A 207 -4.14 -25.00 -8.25
CA PHE A 207 -2.71 -24.87 -8.51
C PHE A 207 -2.29 -25.27 -9.93
N LEU A 208 -3.20 -25.90 -10.68
CA LEU A 208 -2.95 -26.38 -12.05
C LEU A 208 -3.68 -25.51 -13.09
N GLU A 209 -4.30 -24.39 -12.70
CA GLU A 209 -4.93 -23.48 -13.64
C GLU A 209 -3.89 -22.74 -14.48
N GLU A 210 -4.14 -22.63 -15.78
CA GLU A 210 -3.26 -21.93 -16.72
C GLU A 210 -3.84 -20.56 -17.12
N PRO A 211 -3.03 -19.55 -17.34
CA PRO A 211 -1.57 -19.48 -17.35
C PRO A 211 -0.90 -19.31 -15.98
N PHE A 212 -1.67 -19.19 -14.90
CA PHE A 212 -1.21 -19.11 -13.52
C PHE A 212 -2.27 -19.66 -12.57
N PRO A 213 -1.88 -20.15 -11.38
CA PRO A 213 -2.81 -20.70 -10.40
C PRO A 213 -3.89 -19.70 -9.99
N GLY A 214 -5.13 -20.21 -9.84
CA GLY A 214 -6.25 -19.47 -9.26
C GLY A 214 -6.38 -19.76 -7.77
N ALA A 215 -6.76 -18.76 -6.98
CA ALA A 215 -7.04 -18.92 -5.56
C ALA A 215 -8.12 -17.96 -5.07
N ARG A 216 -8.92 -18.43 -4.10
CA ARG A 216 -9.87 -17.63 -3.34
C ARG A 216 -9.65 -17.89 -1.86
N ALA A 217 -9.36 -16.84 -1.09
CA ALA A 217 -8.98 -16.99 0.31
C ALA A 217 -9.42 -15.82 1.17
N HIS A 218 -9.80 -16.13 2.41
CA HIS A 218 -9.88 -15.14 3.47
C HIS A 218 -8.48 -14.86 4.02
N TYR A 219 -8.18 -13.59 4.23
CA TYR A 219 -6.94 -13.16 4.84
C TYR A 219 -7.20 -12.35 6.11
N THR A 220 -6.28 -12.45 7.03
CA THR A 220 -6.16 -11.59 8.19
C THR A 220 -4.71 -11.17 8.31
N ILE A 221 -4.45 -9.87 8.28
CA ILE A 221 -3.15 -9.29 8.57
C ILE A 221 -3.23 -8.45 9.83
N THR A 222 -2.24 -8.54 10.69
CA THR A 222 -2.18 -7.79 11.95
C THR A 222 -0.82 -7.16 12.13
N ASN A 223 -0.83 -5.89 12.55
CA ASN A 223 0.36 -5.17 13.00
C ASN A 223 1.50 -5.11 11.98
N VAL A 224 1.19 -5.03 10.68
CA VAL A 224 2.21 -4.88 9.62
C VAL A 224 2.72 -3.44 9.60
N PRO A 225 4.05 -3.20 9.70
CA PRO A 225 4.61 -1.86 9.72
C PRO A 225 4.53 -1.20 8.34
N LEU A 226 3.89 -0.03 8.25
CA LEU A 226 3.78 0.73 7.00
C LEU A 226 5.08 1.43 6.61
N SER A 227 5.92 1.79 7.58
CA SER A 227 7.23 2.40 7.31
C SER A 227 8.15 1.50 6.49
N ALA A 228 7.92 0.20 6.48
CA ALA A 228 8.68 -0.72 5.64
C ALA A 228 8.47 -0.48 4.14
N PHE A 229 7.34 0.15 3.75
CA PHE A 229 7.03 0.50 2.36
C PHE A 229 7.46 1.92 1.97
N ASP A 230 8.08 2.69 2.90
CA ASP A 230 8.52 4.06 2.61
C ASP A 230 9.44 4.17 1.38
N PRO A 231 10.44 3.28 1.16
CA PRO A 231 11.29 3.36 -0.01
C PRO A 231 10.57 3.20 -1.34
N GLU A 232 9.54 2.34 -1.41
CA GLU A 232 8.73 2.13 -2.61
C GLU A 232 7.81 3.32 -2.91
N ILE A 233 7.42 4.06 -1.86
CA ILE A 233 6.48 5.18 -1.97
C ILE A 233 7.22 6.52 -2.14
N ARG A 234 8.43 6.64 -1.63
CA ARG A 234 9.28 7.85 -1.76
C ARG A 234 9.44 8.39 -3.18
N PRO A 235 9.63 7.55 -4.22
CA PRO A 235 9.73 8.03 -5.61
C PRO A 235 8.49 8.77 -6.10
N VAL A 236 7.34 8.62 -5.42
CA VAL A 236 6.12 9.37 -5.72
C VAL A 236 5.93 10.61 -4.83
N ASN A 237 7.01 11.09 -4.17
CA ASN A 237 7.04 12.27 -3.30
C ASN A 237 6.26 12.11 -2.00
N ILE A 238 5.95 10.89 -1.60
CA ILE A 238 5.29 10.55 -0.35
C ILE A 238 6.34 9.96 0.59
N ALA A 239 6.43 10.49 1.79
CA ALA A 239 7.21 9.94 2.88
C ALA A 239 6.27 9.33 3.92
N VAL A 240 6.54 8.09 4.32
CA VAL A 240 5.74 7.38 5.32
C VAL A 240 6.60 7.11 6.54
N HIS A 241 6.15 7.54 7.70
CA HIS A 241 6.82 7.35 8.98
C HIS A 241 5.92 6.62 9.97
N GLY A 242 6.45 5.58 10.61
CA GLY A 242 5.67 4.78 11.55
C GLY A 242 4.53 4.06 10.86
N GLY A 243 3.42 3.95 11.59
CA GLY A 243 2.19 3.35 11.11
C GLY A 243 2.17 1.83 11.14
N ARG A 244 0.98 1.30 11.46
CA ARG A 244 0.71 -0.14 11.48
C ARG A 244 -0.63 -0.40 10.85
N VAL A 245 -0.70 -1.44 10.02
CA VAL A 245 -1.95 -1.86 9.39
C VAL A 245 -2.41 -3.20 9.95
N THR A 246 -3.70 -3.25 10.25
CA THR A 246 -4.46 -4.47 10.55
C THR A 246 -5.64 -4.52 9.60
N SER A 247 -5.87 -5.65 8.94
CA SER A 247 -6.96 -5.79 7.97
C SER A 247 -7.40 -7.23 7.85
N TYR A 248 -8.66 -7.43 7.49
CA TYR A 248 -9.18 -8.73 7.10
C TYR A 248 -10.16 -8.59 5.94
N GLY A 249 -10.27 -9.65 5.15
CA GLY A 249 -11.11 -9.64 3.97
C GLY A 249 -10.99 -10.90 3.14
N LEU A 250 -11.33 -10.78 1.86
CA LEU A 250 -11.28 -11.85 0.88
C LEU A 250 -10.48 -11.42 -0.34
N LEU A 251 -9.62 -12.31 -0.79
CA LEU A 251 -8.90 -12.20 -2.06
C LEU A 251 -9.35 -13.33 -2.98
N GLU A 252 -9.66 -12.99 -4.21
CA GLU A 252 -9.84 -13.96 -5.29
C GLU A 252 -9.01 -13.52 -6.49
N TYR A 253 -8.13 -14.40 -6.92
CA TYR A 253 -7.24 -14.15 -8.03
C TYR A 253 -7.18 -15.38 -8.94
N SER A 254 -7.53 -15.18 -10.20
CA SER A 254 -7.47 -16.23 -11.21
C SER A 254 -7.27 -15.57 -12.59
N PRO A 255 -7.02 -16.36 -13.66
CA PRO A 255 -6.99 -15.82 -15.01
C PRO A 255 -8.27 -15.08 -15.44
N LYS A 256 -9.39 -15.35 -14.79
CA LYS A 256 -10.71 -14.82 -15.13
C LYS A 256 -11.17 -13.66 -14.25
N VAL A 257 -10.76 -13.66 -12.98
CA VAL A 257 -11.28 -12.74 -11.95
C VAL A 257 -10.15 -12.27 -11.05
N THR A 258 -10.15 -10.98 -10.76
CA THR A 258 -9.39 -10.40 -9.66
C THR A 258 -10.37 -9.69 -8.73
N ARG A 259 -10.54 -10.18 -7.50
CA ARG A 259 -11.42 -9.58 -6.50
C ARG A 259 -10.64 -9.33 -5.21
N VAL A 260 -10.71 -8.10 -4.72
CA VAL A 260 -10.14 -7.70 -3.44
C VAL A 260 -11.26 -7.10 -2.59
N GLU A 261 -11.67 -7.81 -1.57
CA GLU A 261 -12.65 -7.34 -0.60
C GLU A 261 -11.94 -7.10 0.73
N VAL A 262 -11.85 -5.84 1.13
CA VAL A 262 -11.39 -5.43 2.46
C VAL A 262 -12.64 -5.23 3.31
N ASN A 263 -12.93 -6.15 4.21
CA ASN A 263 -14.08 -6.02 5.09
C ASN A 263 -13.83 -4.90 6.10
N HIS A 264 -12.63 -4.88 6.68
CA HIS A 264 -12.20 -3.82 7.57
C HIS A 264 -10.67 -3.69 7.53
N ALA A 265 -10.20 -2.46 7.47
CA ALA A 265 -8.79 -2.13 7.65
C ALA A 265 -8.66 -1.01 8.67
N THR A 266 -7.67 -1.12 9.54
CA THR A 266 -7.27 -0.08 10.48
C THR A 266 -5.80 0.26 10.25
N ILE A 267 -5.52 1.55 10.07
CA ILE A 267 -4.17 2.11 10.04
C ILE A 267 -4.03 3.00 11.26
N ALA A 268 -3.04 2.77 12.10
CA ALA A 268 -2.83 3.57 13.30
C ALA A 268 -1.42 4.17 13.34
N ASP A 269 -1.31 5.37 13.92
CA ASP A 269 -0.06 6.05 14.24
C ASP A 269 0.86 6.28 13.02
N VAL A 270 0.28 6.58 11.85
CA VAL A 270 1.05 6.84 10.63
C VAL A 270 1.29 8.33 10.42
N GLY A 271 2.53 8.70 10.08
CA GLY A 271 2.88 9.99 9.53
C GLY A 271 3.03 9.90 8.02
N VAL A 272 2.25 10.69 7.26
CA VAL A 272 2.33 10.75 5.80
C VAL A 272 2.64 12.19 5.38
N GLY A 273 3.74 12.39 4.68
CA GLY A 273 4.13 13.67 4.12
C GLY A 273 4.17 13.64 2.60
N TYR A 274 3.53 14.60 1.94
CA TYR A 274 3.71 14.85 0.52
C TYR A 274 4.62 16.05 0.30
N ILE A 275 5.66 15.91 -0.53
CA ILE A 275 6.65 16.96 -0.79
C ILE A 275 6.57 17.37 -2.26
N HIS A 276 6.05 18.57 -2.50
CA HIS A 276 6.07 19.21 -3.81
C HIS A 276 7.38 19.96 -4.00
N SER A 277 8.18 19.58 -5.00
CA SER A 277 9.50 20.15 -5.22
C SER A 277 9.75 20.55 -6.68
N PRO A 278 10.64 21.54 -6.96
CA PRO A 278 10.94 21.95 -8.33
C PRO A 278 11.46 20.80 -9.21
N GLY A 279 12.18 19.85 -8.61
CA GLY A 279 12.77 18.71 -9.33
C GLY A 279 11.75 17.67 -9.79
N THR A 280 10.56 17.62 -9.16
CA THR A 280 9.56 16.56 -9.37
C THR A 280 8.28 17.02 -10.07
N GLN A 281 8.07 18.34 -10.26
CA GLN A 281 6.84 18.90 -10.84
C GLN A 281 6.38 18.23 -12.14
N LYS A 282 7.30 18.01 -13.10
CA LYS A 282 6.96 17.37 -14.39
C LYS A 282 6.54 15.92 -14.23
N GLN A 283 7.22 15.20 -13.35
CA GLN A 283 6.91 13.80 -13.04
C GLN A 283 5.60 13.67 -12.27
N GLU A 284 5.31 14.62 -11.38
CA GLU A 284 4.06 14.70 -10.63
C GLU A 284 2.87 14.88 -11.57
N ALA A 285 2.94 15.87 -12.48
CA ALA A 285 1.90 16.10 -13.48
C ALA A 285 1.66 14.89 -14.40
N GLN A 286 2.74 14.19 -14.80
CA GLN A 286 2.63 12.99 -15.61
C GLN A 286 2.00 11.83 -14.83
N ARG A 287 2.40 11.62 -13.58
CA ARG A 287 1.84 10.56 -12.70
C ARG A 287 0.35 10.78 -12.46
N VAL A 288 -0.06 12.01 -12.14
CA VAL A 288 -1.48 12.36 -11.95
C VAL A 288 -2.29 11.99 -13.18
N LYS A 289 -1.79 12.34 -14.37
CA LYS A 289 -2.44 12.01 -15.65
C LYS A 289 -2.51 10.48 -15.92
N GLU A 290 -1.47 9.75 -15.58
CA GLU A 290 -1.42 8.28 -15.76
C GLU A 290 -2.32 7.57 -14.75
N THR A 291 -2.35 8.02 -13.49
CA THR A 291 -3.22 7.47 -12.45
C THR A 291 -4.69 7.69 -12.79
N GLY A 292 -5.08 8.88 -13.24
CA GLY A 292 -6.44 9.15 -13.70
C GLY A 292 -6.87 8.19 -14.82
N LYS A 293 -6.02 8.01 -15.84
CA LYS A 293 -6.28 7.04 -16.92
C LYS A 293 -6.37 5.59 -16.44
N GLN A 294 -5.60 5.21 -15.42
CA GLN A 294 -5.67 3.87 -14.85
C GLN A 294 -6.96 3.65 -14.06
N ILE A 295 -7.38 4.63 -13.26
CA ILE A 295 -8.66 4.59 -12.54
C ILE A 295 -9.82 4.46 -13.51
N GLU A 296 -9.86 5.27 -14.57
CA GLU A 296 -10.89 5.17 -15.62
C GLU A 296 -10.90 3.79 -16.30
N ARG A 297 -9.72 3.23 -16.58
CA ARG A 297 -9.60 1.90 -17.21
C ARG A 297 -10.05 0.77 -16.30
N GLN A 298 -9.95 0.92 -14.99
CA GLN A 298 -10.34 -0.11 -14.02
C GLN A 298 -11.77 0.04 -13.53
N ASN A 299 -12.35 1.25 -13.62
CA ASN A 299 -13.74 1.48 -13.25
C ASN A 299 -14.69 0.63 -14.10
N ASN A 300 -15.57 -0.10 -13.42
CA ASN A 300 -16.57 -0.99 -14.02
C ASN A 300 -16.03 -2.10 -14.96
N ARG A 301 -14.78 -2.52 -14.80
CA ARG A 301 -14.28 -3.73 -15.45
C ARG A 301 -14.88 -4.96 -14.80
N ALA A 302 -15.55 -5.79 -15.59
CA ALA A 302 -16.20 -7.00 -15.09
C ALA A 302 -15.24 -8.01 -14.44
N ALA A 303 -13.95 -7.95 -14.80
CA ALA A 303 -12.92 -8.88 -14.31
C ALA A 303 -12.15 -8.39 -13.07
N VAL A 304 -12.37 -7.14 -12.62
CA VAL A 304 -11.67 -6.56 -11.47
C VAL A 304 -12.67 -5.95 -10.51
N ASP A 305 -12.75 -6.52 -9.33
CA ASP A 305 -13.61 -6.11 -8.22
C ASP A 305 -12.73 -5.61 -7.07
N ILE A 306 -12.89 -4.35 -6.68
CA ILE A 306 -12.23 -3.77 -5.51
C ILE A 306 -13.30 -3.19 -4.60
N ILE A 307 -13.41 -3.72 -3.41
CA ILE A 307 -14.40 -3.33 -2.41
C ILE A 307 -13.70 -3.10 -1.08
N VAL A 308 -13.89 -1.94 -0.49
CA VAL A 308 -13.46 -1.62 0.87
C VAL A 308 -14.68 -1.25 1.68
N SER A 309 -15.16 -2.18 2.52
CA SER A 309 -16.37 -1.95 3.33
C SER A 309 -16.11 -0.90 4.39
N GLN A 310 -14.95 -0.95 5.07
CA GLN A 310 -14.54 0.07 6.01
C GLN A 310 -13.01 0.17 6.11
N LEU A 311 -12.51 1.42 6.12
CA LEU A 311 -11.14 1.78 6.44
C LEU A 311 -11.17 2.83 7.54
N ASP A 312 -10.50 2.56 8.65
CA ASP A 312 -10.27 3.51 9.73
C ASP A 312 -8.78 3.88 9.79
N ILE A 313 -8.48 5.17 9.78
CA ILE A 313 -7.16 5.70 10.09
C ILE A 313 -7.27 6.39 11.45
N LYS A 314 -6.35 6.10 12.37
CA LYS A 314 -6.39 6.55 13.76
C LYS A 314 -5.10 7.24 14.17
N HIS A 315 -5.23 8.33 14.94
CA HIS A 315 -4.13 9.09 15.56
C HIS A 315 -2.97 9.39 14.60
N SER A 316 -3.31 9.76 13.38
CA SER A 316 -2.35 9.87 12.28
C SER A 316 -2.06 11.33 11.93
N ASN A 317 -0.93 11.57 11.26
CA ASN A 317 -0.48 12.90 10.91
C ASN A 317 -0.28 13.00 9.41
N PHE A 318 -0.86 14.02 8.79
CA PHE A 318 -0.70 14.28 7.36
C PHE A 318 -0.08 15.65 7.14
N SER A 319 0.84 15.76 6.17
CA SER A 319 1.45 17.03 5.84
C SER A 319 1.68 17.19 4.34
N TYR A 320 1.57 18.44 3.88
CA TYR A 320 1.93 18.89 2.54
C TYR A 320 3.01 19.95 2.65
N THR A 321 4.14 19.76 1.97
CA THR A 321 5.24 20.72 1.93
C THR A 321 5.43 21.21 0.50
N ASP A 322 5.34 22.53 0.28
CA ASP A 322 5.64 23.16 -1.00
C ASP A 322 7.02 23.80 -0.95
N GLN A 323 7.96 23.17 -1.64
CA GLN A 323 9.35 23.66 -1.77
C GLN A 323 9.52 24.56 -3.02
N THR A 324 8.47 24.75 -3.82
CA THR A 324 8.50 25.65 -4.98
C THR A 324 8.12 27.07 -4.63
N ALA A 325 7.43 27.26 -3.50
CA ALA A 325 7.02 28.54 -2.97
C ALA A 325 8.20 29.28 -2.29
N ASN A 326 8.10 30.60 -2.19
CA ASN A 326 9.08 31.44 -1.51
C ASN A 326 8.41 32.42 -0.53
N PRO A 327 8.53 32.19 0.80
CA PRO A 327 9.22 31.06 1.45
C PRO A 327 8.52 29.73 1.21
N ASN A 328 9.25 28.63 1.40
CA ASN A 328 8.66 27.31 1.46
C ASN A 328 7.65 27.24 2.60
N TYR A 329 6.54 26.53 2.42
CA TYR A 329 5.56 26.36 3.48
C TYR A 329 5.17 24.89 3.68
N ARG A 330 4.70 24.59 4.88
CA ARG A 330 4.18 23.28 5.25
C ARG A 330 2.80 23.43 5.89
N LEU A 331 1.82 22.73 5.33
CA LEU A 331 0.50 22.56 5.93
C LEU A 331 0.43 21.16 6.54
N PHE A 332 -0.22 21.03 7.69
CA PHE A 332 -0.36 19.73 8.35
C PHE A 332 -1.66 19.62 9.14
N ILE A 333 -2.10 18.39 9.28
CA ILE A 333 -3.20 18.00 10.17
C ILE A 333 -2.70 16.86 11.05
N ASN A 334 -2.74 17.05 12.35
CA ASN A 334 -2.28 16.11 13.35
C ASN A 334 -3.46 15.45 14.05
N ASP A 335 -3.17 14.35 14.78
CA ASP A 335 -4.16 13.62 15.57
C ASP A 335 -5.42 13.34 14.73
N THR A 336 -5.19 12.84 13.53
CA THR A 336 -6.25 12.70 12.54
C THR A 336 -6.87 11.33 12.64
N ASP A 337 -8.18 11.33 12.80
CA ASP A 337 -9.04 10.17 12.62
C ASP A 337 -9.80 10.30 11.30
N LEU A 338 -9.73 9.26 10.46
CA LEU A 338 -10.46 9.16 9.21
C LEU A 338 -11.23 7.85 9.19
N THR A 339 -12.49 7.91 8.79
CA THR A 339 -13.30 6.72 8.48
C THR A 339 -13.78 6.83 7.04
N LEU A 340 -13.52 5.80 6.25
CA LEU A 340 -14.02 5.63 4.89
C LEU A 340 -14.86 4.36 4.83
N LYS A 341 -16.05 4.45 4.28
CA LYS A 341 -16.97 3.30 4.14
C LYS A 341 -17.42 3.14 2.71
N ASN A 342 -17.71 1.90 2.34
CA ASN A 342 -18.34 1.54 1.06
C ASN A 342 -17.57 2.02 -0.19
N LEU A 343 -16.23 2.00 -0.17
CA LEU A 343 -15.46 2.32 -1.36
C LEU A 343 -15.45 1.14 -2.34
N SER A 344 -15.84 1.38 -3.57
CA SER A 344 -15.84 0.36 -4.62
C SER A 344 -15.50 0.96 -5.98
N ASN A 345 -14.91 0.16 -6.85
CA ASN A 345 -14.75 0.50 -8.26
C ASN A 345 -15.99 0.22 -9.12
N HIS A 346 -17.09 -0.25 -8.51
CA HIS A 346 -18.36 -0.50 -9.17
C HIS A 346 -19.45 0.48 -8.71
N GLN A 347 -20.03 1.23 -9.63
CA GLN A 347 -21.09 2.21 -9.36
C GLN A 347 -22.35 1.61 -8.71
N ARG A 348 -22.61 0.32 -8.93
CA ARG A 348 -23.82 -0.36 -8.43
C ARG A 348 -23.86 -0.47 -6.90
N GLN A 349 -22.74 -0.29 -6.23
CA GLN A 349 -22.65 -0.38 -4.77
C GLN A 349 -22.98 0.93 -4.06
N GLY A 350 -23.22 2.01 -4.83
CA GLY A 350 -23.50 3.33 -4.29
C GLY A 350 -22.23 4.13 -3.95
N PRO A 351 -22.40 5.33 -3.37
CA PRO A 351 -21.28 6.17 -3.00
C PRO A 351 -20.52 5.66 -1.78
N ALA A 352 -19.26 6.00 -1.70
CA ALA A 352 -18.47 5.86 -0.50
C ALA A 352 -18.73 7.05 0.43
N ASP A 353 -18.73 6.80 1.74
CA ASP A 353 -18.82 7.83 2.78
C ASP A 353 -17.45 8.08 3.37
N VAL A 354 -17.07 9.34 3.55
CA VAL A 354 -15.83 9.76 4.21
C VAL A 354 -16.11 10.71 5.35
N SER A 355 -15.39 10.52 6.45
CA SER A 355 -15.40 11.40 7.60
C SER A 355 -13.98 11.54 8.13
N ILE A 356 -13.54 12.78 8.33
CA ILE A 356 -12.21 13.12 8.85
C ILE A 356 -12.37 14.10 9.99
N HIS A 357 -11.62 13.89 11.05
CA HIS A 357 -11.46 14.83 12.16
C HIS A 357 -9.97 14.89 12.52
N GLY A 358 -9.46 16.08 12.83
CA GLY A 358 -8.06 16.25 13.19
C GLY A 358 -7.74 17.70 13.56
N ARG A 359 -6.50 17.93 13.94
CA ARG A 359 -6.03 19.24 14.39
C ARG A 359 -5.19 19.93 13.33
N PHE A 360 -5.80 20.88 12.61
CA PHE A 360 -5.12 21.62 11.55
C PHE A 360 -4.15 22.65 12.12
N MET A 361 -2.91 22.65 11.61
CA MET A 361 -1.82 23.53 12.03
C MET A 361 -1.62 23.58 13.56
N GLY A 362 -1.90 22.46 14.24
CA GLY A 362 -1.72 22.31 15.70
C GLY A 362 -2.77 22.97 16.60
N SER A 363 -3.58 23.89 16.08
CA SER A 363 -4.55 24.68 16.86
C SER A 363 -5.98 24.57 16.37
N GLY A 364 -6.20 24.55 15.05
CA GLY A 364 -7.52 24.54 14.45
C GLY A 364 -8.22 23.18 14.54
N ASP A 365 -9.49 23.17 14.90
CA ASP A 365 -10.32 21.97 14.84
C ASP A 365 -10.79 21.78 13.39
N GLY A 366 -10.34 20.67 12.78
CA GLY A 366 -10.60 20.34 11.37
C GLY A 366 -11.55 19.16 11.26
N THR A 367 -12.66 19.37 10.54
CA THR A 367 -13.61 18.31 10.21
C THR A 367 -13.90 18.30 8.72
N MET A 368 -14.03 17.13 8.14
CA MET A 368 -14.52 16.93 6.78
C MET A 368 -15.46 15.73 6.76
N SER A 369 -16.58 15.86 6.06
CA SER A 369 -17.49 14.75 5.80
C SER A 369 -18.02 14.84 4.39
N GLY A 370 -18.40 13.72 3.82
CA GLY A 370 -19.03 13.73 2.49
C GLY A 370 -19.14 12.36 1.87
N THR A 371 -19.61 12.39 0.63
CA THR A 371 -19.80 11.20 -0.19
C THR A 371 -18.98 11.31 -1.48
N PHE A 372 -18.59 10.16 -2.00
CA PHE A 372 -17.81 10.08 -3.22
C PHE A 372 -18.27 8.89 -4.06
N LEU A 373 -18.45 9.12 -5.35
CA LEU A 373 -18.80 8.08 -6.33
C LEU A 373 -17.87 8.18 -7.55
N ALA A 374 -17.11 7.13 -7.80
CA ALA A 374 -16.35 7.01 -9.04
C ALA A 374 -17.32 6.74 -10.21
N SER A 375 -17.46 7.70 -11.13
CA SER A 375 -18.35 7.58 -12.28
C SER A 375 -17.60 7.62 -13.62
N ARG A 376 -18.26 7.16 -14.71
CA ARG A 376 -17.67 7.20 -16.06
C ARG A 376 -17.54 8.62 -16.62
N GLY A 377 -18.34 9.55 -16.13
CA GLY A 377 -18.32 10.97 -16.53
C GLY A 377 -17.47 11.85 -15.63
N GLY A 378 -16.57 11.27 -14.82
CA GLY A 378 -15.79 11.98 -13.83
C GLY A 378 -16.25 11.66 -12.39
N PRO A 379 -15.50 12.08 -11.36
CA PRO A 379 -15.90 11.88 -9.98
C PRO A 379 -17.14 12.71 -9.64
N ALA A 380 -18.11 12.09 -8.99
CA ALA A 380 -19.20 12.79 -8.33
C ALA A 380 -18.94 12.76 -6.82
N PHE A 381 -19.03 13.91 -6.16
CA PHE A 381 -18.86 14.01 -4.72
C PHE A 381 -19.62 15.18 -4.12
N ASP A 382 -19.89 15.08 -2.83
CA ASP A 382 -20.45 16.15 -2.01
C ASP A 382 -19.63 16.18 -0.73
N LEU A 383 -18.89 17.27 -0.50
CA LEU A 383 -17.96 17.44 0.60
C LEU A 383 -18.32 18.68 1.44
N LYS A 384 -18.32 18.51 2.75
CA LYS A 384 -18.44 19.56 3.76
C LYS A 384 -17.16 19.63 4.57
N ILE A 385 -16.57 20.81 4.63
CA ILE A 385 -15.30 21.07 5.30
C ILE A 385 -15.49 22.19 6.30
N ALA A 386 -15.05 22.00 7.52
CA ALA A 386 -14.95 23.05 8.52
C ALA A 386 -13.57 23.00 9.19
N LEU A 387 -12.88 24.13 9.15
CA LEU A 387 -11.68 24.40 9.93
C LEU A 387 -12.03 25.52 10.90
N VAL A 388 -11.89 25.31 12.18
CA VAL A 388 -12.37 26.25 13.20
C VAL A 388 -11.23 26.67 14.10
N ASN A 389 -11.07 27.99 14.29
CA ASN A 389 -10.14 28.59 15.26
C ASN A 389 -8.66 28.27 15.02
N THR A 390 -8.22 28.14 13.75
CA THR A 390 -6.79 27.99 13.42
C THR A 390 -6.05 29.28 13.76
N ASP A 391 -4.92 29.17 14.47
CA ASP A 391 -4.03 30.30 14.75
C ASP A 391 -3.39 30.81 13.45
N LEU A 392 -3.73 32.03 13.05
CA LEU A 392 -3.23 32.64 11.79
C LEU A 392 -1.71 32.74 11.73
N PRO A 393 -0.97 33.08 12.80
CA PRO A 393 0.49 33.09 12.76
C PRO A 393 1.12 31.77 12.34
N SER A 394 0.45 30.62 12.55
CA SER A 394 0.91 29.32 12.10
C SER A 394 0.91 29.17 10.56
N LEU A 395 0.18 30.03 9.86
CA LEU A 395 0.06 30.07 8.40
C LEU A 395 0.97 31.13 7.75
N ASN A 396 1.82 31.83 8.51
CA ASN A 396 2.59 32.96 7.98
C ASN A 396 3.49 32.59 6.80
N ASP A 397 4.10 31.40 6.75
CA ASP A 397 4.91 31.00 5.60
C ASP A 397 4.06 30.86 4.33
N LEU A 398 2.86 30.30 4.44
CA LEU A 398 1.89 30.28 3.34
C LEU A 398 1.49 31.69 2.94
N LEU A 399 1.13 32.54 3.91
CA LEU A 399 0.68 33.91 3.65
C LEU A 399 1.76 34.77 3.00
N ARG A 400 3.03 34.66 3.44
CA ARG A 400 4.19 35.31 2.83
C ARG A 400 4.40 34.85 1.38
N SER A 401 4.23 33.55 1.13
CA SER A 401 4.41 33.00 -0.22
C SER A 401 3.33 33.50 -1.20
N LEU A 402 2.13 33.78 -0.71
CA LEU A 402 0.98 34.22 -1.52
C LEU A 402 0.86 35.74 -1.63
N GLY A 403 1.06 36.48 -0.53
CA GLY A 403 0.72 37.91 -0.47
C GLY A 403 1.82 38.83 0.09
N ARG A 404 2.96 38.30 0.53
CA ARG A 404 4.09 39.03 1.14
C ARG A 404 3.73 39.83 2.40
N PHE A 405 2.78 39.35 3.18
CA PHE A 405 2.38 39.93 4.46
C PHE A 405 2.37 38.87 5.56
N ASP A 406 2.47 39.34 6.79
CA ASP A 406 2.44 38.53 8.00
C ASP A 406 1.22 38.86 8.86
N VAL A 407 0.84 37.90 9.67
CA VAL A 407 -0.17 38.07 10.71
C VAL A 407 0.50 37.94 12.08
N ALA A 408 0.36 38.95 12.92
CA ALA A 408 0.86 38.95 14.28
C ALA A 408 -0.04 38.17 15.23
N ALA A 409 -1.36 38.29 15.05
CA ALA A 409 -2.38 37.60 15.84
C ALA A 409 -3.67 37.39 15.04
N GLY A 410 -4.50 36.50 15.51
CA GLY A 410 -5.84 36.25 14.96
C GLY A 410 -6.14 34.77 14.77
N LYS A 411 -7.42 34.51 14.55
CA LYS A 411 -7.97 33.19 14.28
C LYS A 411 -8.60 33.12 12.91
N LEU A 412 -8.40 32.00 12.22
CA LEU A 412 -9.04 31.68 10.97
C LEU A 412 -10.01 30.53 11.16
N SER A 413 -11.25 30.72 10.69
CA SER A 413 -12.19 29.63 10.49
C SER A 413 -12.59 29.58 9.01
N ILE A 414 -12.73 28.39 8.45
CA ILE A 414 -13.13 28.18 7.05
C ILE A 414 -14.28 27.19 7.03
N TYR A 415 -15.35 27.56 6.36
CA TYR A 415 -16.47 26.68 6.07
C TYR A 415 -16.60 26.55 4.56
N SER A 416 -16.77 25.34 4.08
CA SER A 416 -16.89 25.07 2.65
C SER A 416 -17.83 23.88 2.42
N GLU A 417 -18.70 24.02 1.43
CA GLU A 417 -19.44 22.91 0.86
C GLU A 417 -19.13 22.90 -0.64
N VAL A 418 -18.77 21.75 -1.18
CA VAL A 418 -18.40 21.60 -2.58
C VAL A 418 -19.01 20.32 -3.13
N ALA A 419 -19.91 20.45 -4.08
CA ALA A 419 -20.48 19.34 -4.82
C ALA A 419 -19.97 19.34 -6.26
N VAL A 420 -19.64 18.13 -6.76
CA VAL A 420 -19.35 17.90 -8.18
C VAL A 420 -20.28 16.83 -8.70
N LYS A 421 -20.98 17.14 -9.76
CA LYS A 421 -21.87 16.21 -10.45
C LYS A 421 -21.89 16.56 -11.95
N ASP A 422 -21.75 15.54 -12.80
CA ASP A 422 -21.79 15.67 -14.25
C ASP A 422 -20.86 16.80 -14.76
N ASP A 423 -19.62 16.82 -14.28
CA ASP A 423 -18.58 17.82 -14.55
C ASP A 423 -18.93 19.27 -14.14
N ASN A 424 -20.00 19.46 -13.41
CA ASN A 424 -20.32 20.76 -12.85
C ASN A 424 -19.91 20.82 -11.37
N ILE A 425 -19.21 21.91 -11.02
CA ILE A 425 -18.89 22.25 -9.64
C ILE A 425 -19.88 23.29 -9.14
N ASP A 426 -20.43 23.06 -7.96
CA ASP A 426 -21.26 24.02 -7.22
C ASP A 426 -20.85 23.98 -5.74
N GLY A 427 -20.71 25.17 -5.15
CA GLY A 427 -20.29 25.24 -3.76
C GLY A 427 -19.89 26.64 -3.33
N TYR A 428 -19.30 26.72 -2.14
CA TYR A 428 -18.75 27.95 -1.60
C TYR A 428 -17.54 27.71 -0.70
N VAL A 429 -16.72 28.77 -0.53
CA VAL A 429 -15.69 28.86 0.52
C VAL A 429 -15.93 30.13 1.32
N LYS A 430 -16.10 29.99 2.63
CA LYS A 430 -16.38 31.09 3.56
C LYS A 430 -15.30 31.16 4.64
N PRO A 431 -14.24 31.99 4.45
CA PRO A 431 -13.29 32.29 5.50
C PRO A 431 -13.87 33.30 6.47
N MET A 432 -13.59 33.13 7.74
CA MET A 432 -13.94 34.03 8.83
C MET A 432 -12.70 34.34 9.64
N PHE A 433 -12.44 35.62 9.88
CA PHE A 433 -11.31 36.09 10.66
C PHE A 433 -11.78 36.71 11.95
N ALA A 434 -11.18 36.32 13.08
CA ALA A 434 -11.41 36.92 14.38
C ALA A 434 -10.10 37.49 14.92
N ASP A 435 -10.16 38.65 15.55
CA ASP A 435 -9.05 39.32 16.22
C ASP A 435 -7.78 39.44 15.34
N LEU A 436 -7.99 39.80 14.05
CA LEU A 436 -6.95 39.85 13.04
C LEU A 436 -6.04 41.09 13.23
N GLU A 437 -4.74 40.84 13.43
CA GLU A 437 -3.67 41.82 13.46
C GLU A 437 -2.65 41.52 12.34
N VAL A 438 -2.60 42.41 11.33
CA VAL A 438 -1.75 42.26 10.14
C VAL A 438 -0.53 43.17 10.25
N TYR A 439 0.65 42.62 9.92
CA TYR A 439 1.91 43.34 9.84
C TYR A 439 2.36 43.49 8.38
N ASN A 440 2.70 44.72 7.94
CA ASN A 440 3.20 44.96 6.58
C ASN A 440 4.71 45.09 6.56
N TYR A 441 5.41 44.02 6.24
CA TYR A 441 6.88 43.91 6.25
C TYR A 441 7.60 44.95 5.36
N GLN A 442 6.98 45.46 4.29
CA GLN A 442 7.64 46.42 3.41
C GLN A 442 7.57 47.87 3.93
N LYS A 443 6.51 48.25 4.63
CA LYS A 443 6.34 49.58 5.20
C LYS A 443 7.07 49.75 6.54
N ASP A 444 7.18 48.66 7.31
CA ASP A 444 7.57 48.71 8.72
C ASP A 444 9.06 48.42 8.96
N LYS A 445 9.82 48.13 7.90
CA LYS A 445 11.27 47.81 7.97
C LYS A 445 12.13 48.89 8.65
N ASN A 446 11.69 50.14 8.66
CA ASN A 446 12.43 51.28 9.19
C ASN A 446 11.91 51.82 10.53
N THR A 447 10.94 51.19 11.15
CA THR A 447 10.33 51.63 12.41
C THR A 447 10.83 50.81 13.59
N PRO A 448 11.29 51.44 14.69
CA PRO A 448 11.76 50.68 15.88
C PRO A 448 10.63 49.82 16.47
N ILE A 449 10.96 48.61 16.90
CA ILE A 449 10.05 47.58 17.40
C ILE A 449 9.08 48.08 18.48
N LEU A 450 9.48 49.06 19.29
CA LEU A 450 8.61 49.63 20.35
C LEU A 450 7.49 50.50 19.82
N HIS A 451 7.67 51.18 18.66
CA HIS A 451 6.64 51.98 18.02
C HIS A 451 5.65 51.11 17.26
N GLN A 452 6.15 50.02 16.63
CA GLN A 452 5.33 49.06 15.90
C GLN A 452 4.30 48.37 16.82
N ALA A 453 4.70 48.03 18.04
CA ALA A 453 3.77 47.44 19.01
C ALA A 453 2.66 48.41 19.48
N LYS A 454 2.92 49.75 19.49
CA LYS A 454 1.92 50.76 19.79
C LYS A 454 0.96 51.00 18.63
N GLU A 455 1.44 50.99 17.38
CA GLU A 455 0.61 51.13 16.20
C GLU A 455 -0.32 49.94 15.96
N LEU A 456 0.15 48.72 16.27
CA LEU A 456 -0.65 47.50 16.28
C LEU A 456 -1.83 47.57 17.28
N VAL A 457 -1.63 48.19 18.41
CA VAL A 457 -2.68 48.34 19.45
C VAL A 457 -3.67 49.46 19.12
N ILE A 458 -3.24 50.49 18.36
CA ILE A 458 -4.07 51.67 18.00
C ILE A 458 -4.82 51.44 16.68
N GLY A 459 -4.49 50.43 15.90
CA GLY A 459 -5.11 50.09 14.63
C GLY A 459 -6.58 49.70 14.79
N GLY A 460 -7.45 50.65 15.11
CA GLY A 460 -8.89 50.51 15.19
C GLY A 460 -9.62 50.15 13.87
N ALA A 461 -8.89 49.65 12.90
CA ALA A 461 -9.38 49.28 11.56
C ALA A 461 -10.29 48.05 11.55
N SER A 462 -10.28 47.29 12.63
CA SER A 462 -11.21 46.18 12.82
C SER A 462 -12.67 46.62 13.00
N HIS A 463 -12.95 47.89 13.25
CA HIS A 463 -14.32 48.37 13.52
C HIS A 463 -15.23 48.42 12.30
N LEU A 464 -14.71 48.62 11.09
CA LEU A 464 -15.54 48.80 9.89
C LEU A 464 -15.98 47.49 9.21
N LEU A 465 -15.33 46.39 9.52
CA LEU A 465 -15.64 45.08 8.96
C LEU A 465 -16.21 44.11 10.01
N LYS A 466 -16.39 44.56 11.24
CA LYS A 466 -16.93 43.75 12.32
C LYS A 466 -18.44 43.66 12.23
N SER A 467 -18.99 42.47 12.20
CA SER A 467 -20.35 42.25 12.64
C SER A 467 -20.45 42.80 14.06
N HIS A 468 -21.39 43.70 14.34
CA HIS A 468 -21.57 44.36 15.63
C HIS A 468 -21.74 43.42 16.83
N ARG A 469 -21.86 42.10 16.59
CA ARG A 469 -22.03 41.05 17.63
C ARG A 469 -20.84 40.12 17.82
N THR A 470 -19.96 39.89 16.85
CA THR A 470 -19.01 38.75 16.91
C THR A 470 -17.56 39.10 16.60
N ASN A 471 -17.21 40.34 16.34
CA ASN A 471 -15.83 40.76 16.02
C ASN A 471 -15.19 40.00 14.82
N GLN A 472 -16.03 39.48 13.90
CA GLN A 472 -15.60 38.60 12.79
C GLN A 472 -15.74 39.32 11.44
N VAL A 473 -14.72 39.07 10.59
CA VAL A 473 -14.75 39.48 9.17
C VAL A 473 -15.04 38.26 8.32
N ALA A 474 -16.06 38.27 7.51
CA ALA A 474 -16.44 37.20 6.61
C ALA A 474 -16.43 37.65 5.15
N SER A 475 -16.06 36.76 4.25
CA SER A 475 -16.14 36.94 2.81
C SER A 475 -16.57 35.59 2.20
N ASP A 476 -17.66 35.59 1.44
CA ASP A 476 -18.16 34.38 0.77
C ASP A 476 -17.68 34.39 -0.68
N ILE A 477 -17.15 33.26 -1.14
CA ILE A 477 -16.77 33.03 -2.53
C ILE A 477 -17.52 31.85 -3.08
N ASP A 478 -18.38 32.09 -4.05
CA ASP A 478 -19.08 31.05 -4.79
C ASP A 478 -18.12 30.29 -5.70
N LEU A 479 -18.25 28.99 -5.68
CA LEU A 479 -17.57 28.03 -6.55
C LEU A 479 -18.57 27.54 -7.59
N LYS A 480 -18.58 28.10 -8.80
CA LYS A 480 -19.46 27.64 -9.87
C LYS A 480 -18.70 27.52 -11.17
N GLY A 481 -18.86 26.42 -11.87
CA GLY A 481 -18.22 26.23 -13.18
C GLY A 481 -18.34 24.81 -13.71
N LYS A 482 -17.88 24.63 -14.94
CA LYS A 482 -17.70 23.32 -15.55
C LYS A 482 -16.25 22.91 -15.41
N LEU A 483 -16.02 21.70 -14.99
CA LEU A 483 -14.72 21.06 -15.05
C LEU A 483 -14.45 20.67 -16.52
N THR A 484 -14.19 21.68 -17.36
CA THR A 484 -14.01 21.49 -18.79
C THR A 484 -12.55 21.28 -19.11
N SER A 485 -12.13 20.03 -19.21
CA SER A 485 -11.12 19.56 -20.17
C SER A 485 -11.00 18.04 -20.11
N PRO A 486 -11.27 17.29 -21.16
CA PRO A 486 -11.01 15.85 -21.19
C PRO A 486 -9.52 15.52 -21.09
N ASP A 487 -8.64 16.52 -21.19
CA ASP A 487 -7.17 16.36 -21.13
C ASP A 487 -6.54 16.77 -19.79
N VAL A 488 -7.27 17.40 -18.87
CA VAL A 488 -6.80 17.76 -17.53
C VAL A 488 -7.50 16.86 -16.53
N ASP A 489 -6.71 16.18 -15.69
CA ASP A 489 -7.22 15.36 -14.60
C ASP A 489 -8.19 16.20 -13.76
N THR A 490 -9.44 15.75 -13.65
CA THR A 490 -10.52 16.39 -12.91
C THR A 490 -10.12 16.73 -11.47
N TRP A 491 -9.30 15.86 -10.84
CA TRP A 491 -8.78 16.10 -9.49
C TRP A 491 -7.77 17.25 -9.42
N GLN A 492 -6.91 17.37 -10.45
CA GLN A 492 -5.96 18.49 -10.53
C GLN A 492 -6.70 19.82 -10.79
N ALA A 493 -7.69 19.82 -11.68
CA ALA A 493 -8.53 20.98 -11.94
C ALA A 493 -9.27 21.41 -10.67
N LEU A 494 -9.87 20.45 -9.96
CA LEU A 494 -10.53 20.70 -8.68
C LEU A 494 -9.56 21.27 -7.63
N GLY A 495 -8.37 20.66 -7.47
CA GLY A 495 -7.34 21.16 -6.55
C GLY A 495 -6.92 22.59 -6.86
N GLN A 496 -6.79 22.95 -8.14
CA GLN A 496 -6.50 24.32 -8.58
C GLN A 496 -7.67 25.27 -8.29
N VAL A 497 -8.91 24.86 -8.56
CA VAL A 497 -10.10 25.67 -8.27
C VAL A 497 -10.22 25.92 -6.78
N LEU A 498 -10.09 24.92 -5.94
CA LEU A 498 -10.12 25.05 -4.47
C LEU A 498 -9.00 25.93 -3.95
N ARG A 499 -7.76 25.74 -4.46
CA ARG A 499 -6.62 26.59 -4.11
C ARG A 499 -6.85 28.05 -4.50
N ASN A 500 -7.32 28.31 -5.72
CA ASN A 500 -7.59 29.66 -6.20
C ASN A 500 -8.72 30.33 -5.42
N ALA A 501 -9.78 29.59 -5.13
CA ALA A 501 -10.88 30.09 -4.31
C ALA A 501 -10.41 30.38 -2.88
N PHE A 502 -9.60 29.53 -2.28
CA PHE A 502 -9.00 29.77 -0.97
C PHE A 502 -8.14 31.05 -0.97
N ILE A 503 -7.29 31.22 -1.99
CA ILE A 503 -6.47 32.42 -2.16
C ILE A 503 -7.35 33.67 -2.36
N GLN A 504 -8.36 33.62 -3.25
CA GLN A 504 -9.27 34.70 -3.50
C GLN A 504 -10.15 35.06 -2.30
N ALA A 505 -10.46 34.07 -1.45
CA ALA A 505 -11.21 34.27 -0.23
C ALA A 505 -10.39 34.99 0.84
N ILE A 506 -9.12 34.66 0.96
CA ILE A 506 -8.25 35.14 2.05
C ILE A 506 -7.62 36.49 1.73
N ILE A 507 -7.04 36.69 0.53
CA ILE A 507 -6.28 37.90 0.16
C ILE A 507 -7.10 39.20 0.29
N PRO A 508 -8.34 39.31 -0.19
CA PRO A 508 -9.11 40.56 -0.05
C PRO A 508 -9.44 40.94 1.39
N GLY A 509 -9.49 39.94 2.30
CA GLY A 509 -9.64 40.20 3.73
C GLY A 509 -8.43 40.92 4.31
N PHE A 510 -7.23 40.46 3.93
CA PHE A 510 -5.96 41.05 4.36
C PHE A 510 -5.70 42.41 3.68
N ASP A 511 -5.93 42.55 2.38
CA ASP A 511 -5.76 43.82 1.67
C ASP A 511 -6.63 44.92 2.29
N ARG A 512 -7.87 44.61 2.66
CA ARG A 512 -8.76 45.56 3.37
C ARG A 512 -8.27 45.91 4.77
N ALA A 513 -7.75 44.90 5.52
CA ALA A 513 -7.20 45.15 6.83
C ALA A 513 -5.93 46.03 6.77
N VAL A 514 -5.07 45.83 5.77
CA VAL A 514 -3.87 46.67 5.50
C VAL A 514 -4.26 48.07 5.05
N ALA A 515 -5.24 48.23 4.16
CA ALA A 515 -5.72 49.53 3.68
C ALA A 515 -6.29 50.35 4.83
N SER A 516 -7.13 49.75 5.67
CA SER A 516 -7.75 50.47 6.81
C SER A 516 -6.76 50.81 7.92
N SER A 517 -5.72 49.99 8.13
CA SER A 517 -4.63 50.38 9.04
C SER A 517 -3.81 51.57 8.54
N SER A 518 -3.66 51.72 7.19
CA SER A 518 -2.93 52.82 6.58
C SER A 518 -3.71 54.13 6.58
N GLU A 519 -5.04 54.11 6.47
CA GLU A 519 -5.92 55.31 6.56
C GLU A 519 -5.93 55.87 7.98
N ASN A 520 -6.01 55.00 8.99
CA ASN A 520 -5.97 55.43 10.40
C ASN A 520 -4.63 56.02 10.83
N ALA A 521 -3.51 55.51 10.29
CA ALA A 521 -2.17 56.08 10.50
C ALA A 521 -2.03 57.47 9.84
N GLY A 522 -2.70 57.71 8.69
CA GLY A 522 -2.74 58.99 8.01
C GLY A 522 -3.53 60.07 8.77
N HIS A 523 -4.61 59.71 9.45
CA HIS A 523 -5.41 60.65 10.26
C HIS A 523 -4.79 60.96 11.63
N ALA A 524 -3.97 60.10 12.19
CA ALA A 524 -3.24 60.33 13.44
C ALA A 524 -2.04 61.31 13.29
N GLN A 525 -1.58 61.58 12.05
CA GLN A 525 -0.52 62.56 11.76
C GLN A 525 -1.03 63.94 11.42
N ALA A 526 -2.35 64.12 11.34
CA ALA A 526 -2.99 65.40 10.96
C ALA A 526 -3.63 66.16 12.16
N HIS A 527 -3.35 65.74 13.41
CA HIS A 527 -3.75 66.45 14.64
C HIS A 527 -2.56 66.74 15.54
#